data_dbd7a084103f02d46d24d6541e4e9160
#
_entry.id   dbd7a084103f02d46d24d6541e4e9160
#
_cell.length_a   1.000
_cell.length_b   1.000
_cell.length_c   1.000
_cell.angle_alpha   90.00
_cell.angle_beta   90.00
_cell.angle_gamma   90.00
#
_symmetry.space_group_name_H-M   'P 1'
#
loop_
_entity.id
_entity.type
_entity.pdbx_description
1 polymer ?
#
loop_
_entity_poly.entity_id
_entity_poly.type
_entity_poly.pdbx_seq_one_letter_code
_entity_poly.pdbx_strand_id
1 'polypeptide(L)'
;MAAWPVTQLHATVNDYPLQLLFICALMLINHTHGRGVNNHRQFVFPTGIRYQPLKSLLRVIVYLLVICWWLPAHASSAQETAAVIALDNDYQRISASAFQELANKNPTLVLDKKNIAALVRQTSRADEAGNSTQVILLIAANMPLVQHNISDKSVATLGRLLFKHQATGLATNLLALAARSGDEYAEARLKFEYARYLASSHQWQDAYAELKAIDINNALSQKEADEAQIIMGAALQHQKKHRKAVEYFSRLKPESEQYRIAQLNTAVAYIRQDWWTDAHIAIKDALEVGPSKDEMANRLYTLLGFSQIQHGFYRDARESFRHVHLNSGYANRALLGLGVAALHQEDFIGALNAFNHLKKKDEHDISVAESYLLSAFSLVQLKQNKTASASYTEAITYYEQQVNLYNTLSRNMATPAQLSPEQRDVLQAELRDHPTLQALNTRRQLLSFLQTQPLSTNTDKAVDALASRLNQTYLEQVRALLDKKRTVIDSYLSQSRFGLARLFDTQ
;
A
#
# COMPACT_ATOMS: atom_id res chain seq x y z
N MET A 1 5.84 5.01 -24.11
CA MET A 1 4.61 4.40 -23.51
C MET A 1 4.94 4.10 -22.05
N ALA A 2 4.79 5.08 -21.17
CA ALA A 2 4.96 4.85 -19.74
C ALA A 2 3.68 4.19 -19.23
N ALA A 3 3.74 2.89 -18.96
CA ALA A 3 2.72 2.18 -18.22
C ALA A 3 2.57 2.89 -16.88
N TRP A 4 1.38 3.30 -16.58
CA TRP A 4 1.00 3.74 -15.24
C TRP A 4 1.42 2.64 -14.26
N PRO A 5 2.10 2.94 -13.17
CA PRO A 5 2.51 1.89 -12.25
C PRO A 5 1.24 1.25 -11.66
N VAL A 6 0.83 0.14 -12.26
CA VAL A 6 -0.21 -0.78 -11.76
C VAL A 6 0.10 -1.25 -10.33
N THR A 7 1.30 -0.94 -9.86
CA THR A 7 1.82 -1.16 -8.52
C THR A 7 1.10 -0.38 -7.41
N GLN A 8 0.34 0.67 -7.71
CA GLN A 8 -0.26 1.53 -6.69
C GLN A 8 -1.60 1.05 -6.09
N LEU A 9 -2.20 -0.02 -6.62
CA LEU A 9 -3.32 -0.71 -5.94
C LEU A 9 -2.84 -1.61 -4.78
N HIS A 10 -1.58 -1.42 -4.32
CA HIS A 10 -0.92 -2.22 -3.30
C HIS A 10 -1.52 -2.15 -1.88
N ALA A 11 -2.39 -1.19 -1.59
CA ALA A 11 -2.88 -0.96 -0.23
C ALA A 11 -3.76 -2.07 0.37
N THR A 12 -4.18 -3.07 -0.41
CA THR A 12 -5.16 -4.06 0.07
C THR A 12 -4.59 -5.42 0.46
N VAL A 13 -3.35 -5.72 0.11
CA VAL A 13 -2.71 -7.00 0.49
C VAL A 13 -1.75 -6.82 1.68
N ASN A 14 -1.33 -5.59 2.00
CA ASN A 14 -0.44 -5.30 3.12
C ASN A 14 -1.11 -5.28 4.51
N ASP A 15 -2.43 -5.34 4.59
CA ASP A 15 -3.16 -5.31 5.87
C ASP A 15 -3.41 -6.70 6.48
N TYR A 16 -2.42 -7.60 6.43
CA TYR A 16 -2.47 -8.86 7.17
C TYR A 16 -1.64 -8.81 8.46
N PRO A 17 -2.15 -8.22 9.56
CA PRO A 17 -1.65 -8.50 10.90
C PRO A 17 -2.09 -9.89 11.41
N LEU A 18 -2.82 -10.66 10.55
CA LEU A 18 -3.38 -11.97 10.91
C LEU A 18 -2.31 -13.06 11.09
N GLN A 19 -1.13 -12.93 10.47
CA GLN A 19 -0.06 -13.91 10.61
C GLN A 19 0.53 -13.93 12.03
N LEU A 20 0.70 -12.79 12.66
CA LEU A 20 1.19 -12.66 14.04
C LEU A 20 0.25 -13.29 15.07
N LEU A 21 -1.07 -13.10 14.93
CA LEU A 21 -2.08 -13.70 15.79
C LEU A 21 -2.17 -15.21 15.62
N PHE A 22 -1.92 -15.73 14.43
CA PHE A 22 -1.98 -17.16 14.13
C PHE A 22 -0.79 -17.93 14.70
N ILE A 23 0.42 -17.35 14.65
CA ILE A 23 1.64 -17.94 15.23
C ILE A 23 1.59 -17.89 16.76
N CYS A 24 1.12 -16.78 17.35
CA CYS A 24 0.88 -16.71 18.81
C CYS A 24 -0.19 -17.70 19.27
N ALA A 25 -1.26 -17.90 18.47
CA ALA A 25 -2.28 -18.90 18.76
C ALA A 25 -1.74 -20.33 18.64
N LEU A 26 -0.87 -20.62 17.66
CA LEU A 26 -0.18 -21.92 17.54
C LEU A 26 0.78 -22.19 18.72
N MET A 27 1.49 -21.17 19.18
CA MET A 27 2.35 -21.28 20.38
C MET A 27 1.54 -21.56 21.66
N LEU A 28 0.30 -21.05 21.76
CA LEU A 28 -0.60 -21.28 22.90
C LEU A 28 -1.35 -22.62 22.79
N ILE A 29 -1.72 -23.08 21.60
CA ILE A 29 -2.47 -24.34 21.39
C ILE A 29 -1.58 -25.56 21.66
N ASN A 30 -0.29 -25.54 21.27
CA ASN A 30 0.64 -26.63 21.59
C ASN A 30 0.92 -26.81 23.09
N HIS A 31 0.54 -25.82 23.91
CA HIS A 31 0.70 -25.95 25.37
C HIS A 31 -0.41 -26.78 26.04
N THR A 32 -1.52 -27.04 25.35
CA THR A 32 -2.66 -27.79 25.92
C THR A 32 -2.69 -29.28 25.55
N HIS A 33 -1.85 -29.73 24.61
CA HIS A 33 -1.82 -31.14 24.15
C HIS A 33 -0.67 -32.00 24.79
N GLY A 34 0.17 -31.40 25.61
CA GLY A 34 1.35 -32.05 26.19
C GLY A 34 1.15 -32.70 27.59
N ARG A 35 -0.07 -32.79 28.13
CA ARG A 35 -0.33 -33.47 29.41
C ARG A 35 -1.52 -34.43 29.31
N GLY A 36 -1.29 -35.54 28.64
CA GLY A 36 -2.07 -36.77 28.77
C GLY A 36 -1.25 -37.81 29.47
N VAL A 37 -1.16 -37.77 30.79
CA VAL A 37 -0.70 -38.91 31.59
C VAL A 37 -1.87 -39.40 32.44
N ASN A 38 -2.27 -40.65 32.18
CA ASN A 38 -3.18 -41.45 32.99
C ASN A 38 -2.80 -41.40 34.46
N ASN A 39 -3.74 -41.07 35.33
CA ASN A 39 -3.87 -41.71 36.63
C ASN A 39 -5.32 -41.65 37.09
N HIS A 40 -5.97 -42.81 37.08
CA HIS A 40 -7.20 -43.08 37.81
C HIS A 40 -6.95 -42.99 39.30
N ARG A 41 -7.50 -41.98 39.97
CA ARG A 41 -8.00 -42.05 41.34
C ARG A 41 -9.22 -41.17 41.46
N GLN A 42 -10.36 -41.85 41.69
CA GLN A 42 -11.60 -41.23 42.04
C GLN A 42 -11.47 -40.59 43.42
N PHE A 43 -11.75 -39.27 43.47
CA PHE A 43 -12.18 -38.60 44.71
C PHE A 43 -13.57 -38.05 44.48
N VAL A 44 -14.51 -38.61 45.20
CA VAL A 44 -15.90 -38.17 45.28
C VAL A 44 -15.96 -37.03 46.29
N PHE A 45 -16.43 -35.84 45.88
CA PHE A 45 -16.97 -34.80 46.78
C PHE A 45 -18.40 -34.45 46.34
N PRO A 46 -19.32 -34.34 47.33
CA PRO A 46 -20.72 -34.07 47.09
C PRO A 46 -20.94 -32.55 47.15
N THR A 47 -21.17 -31.88 46.08
CA THR A 47 -22.08 -30.71 45.98
C THR A 47 -22.13 -30.26 44.50
N GLY A 48 -23.31 -30.22 43.96
CA GLY A 48 -23.61 -29.97 42.54
C GLY A 48 -23.40 -28.52 42.13
N ILE A 49 -22.21 -28.17 41.72
CA ILE A 49 -21.95 -26.99 40.89
C ILE A 49 -21.25 -27.50 39.63
N ARG A 50 -21.97 -27.47 38.51
CA ARG A 50 -21.41 -27.74 37.19
C ARG A 50 -20.43 -26.63 36.87
N TYR A 51 -19.14 -26.87 37.03
CA TYR A 51 -18.08 -26.04 36.44
C TYR A 51 -18.12 -26.19 34.92
N GLN A 52 -18.62 -25.17 34.24
CA GLN A 52 -18.33 -25.02 32.81
C GLN A 52 -16.82 -24.78 32.63
N PRO A 53 -16.18 -25.41 31.62
CA PRO A 53 -14.75 -25.45 31.56
C PRO A 53 -14.17 -24.05 31.29
N LEU A 54 -13.09 -23.73 32.00
CA LEU A 54 -12.22 -22.55 31.88
C LEU A 54 -11.90 -22.15 30.42
N LYS A 55 -12.11 -23.06 29.48
CA LYS A 55 -11.92 -22.87 28.02
C LYS A 55 -12.87 -21.85 27.39
N SER A 56 -14.08 -21.65 27.95
CA SER A 56 -15.01 -20.64 27.43
C SER A 56 -14.66 -19.23 27.93
N LEU A 57 -14.17 -19.12 29.18
CA LEU A 57 -13.74 -17.84 29.76
C LEU A 57 -12.48 -17.32 29.08
N LEU A 58 -11.51 -18.19 28.78
CA LEU A 58 -10.28 -17.81 28.03
C LEU A 58 -10.62 -17.38 26.58
N ARG A 59 -11.55 -18.05 25.93
CA ARG A 59 -12.05 -17.63 24.62
C ARG A 59 -12.72 -16.24 24.66
N VAL A 60 -13.52 -15.99 25.67
CA VAL A 60 -14.18 -14.68 25.85
C VAL A 60 -13.17 -13.58 26.17
N ILE A 61 -12.14 -13.86 26.99
CA ILE A 61 -11.07 -12.89 27.27
C ILE A 61 -10.23 -12.61 26.03
N VAL A 62 -9.90 -13.61 25.23
CA VAL A 62 -9.19 -13.44 23.95
C VAL A 62 -10.06 -12.66 22.95
N TYR A 63 -11.38 -12.95 22.88
CA TYR A 63 -12.31 -12.18 22.07
C TYR A 63 -12.45 -10.73 22.53
N LEU A 64 -12.50 -10.49 23.84
CA LEU A 64 -12.58 -9.12 24.41
C LEU A 64 -11.27 -8.35 24.21
N LEU A 65 -10.10 -8.98 24.29
CA LEU A 65 -8.81 -8.36 23.99
C LEU A 65 -8.68 -8.04 22.49
N VAL A 66 -9.17 -8.92 21.61
CA VAL A 66 -9.23 -8.67 20.16
C VAL A 66 -10.21 -7.55 19.84
N ILE A 67 -11.35 -7.48 20.53
CA ILE A 67 -12.33 -6.39 20.34
C ILE A 67 -11.81 -5.06 20.91
N CYS A 68 -11.09 -5.06 22.03
CA CYS A 68 -10.45 -3.84 22.56
C CYS A 68 -9.30 -3.32 21.69
N TRP A 69 -8.62 -4.19 20.95
CA TRP A 69 -7.62 -3.80 19.94
C TRP A 69 -8.26 -3.33 18.61
N TRP A 70 -9.56 -3.66 18.43
CA TRP A 70 -10.33 -3.26 17.25
C TRP A 70 -11.15 -1.98 17.44
N LEU A 71 -11.14 -1.40 18.66
CA LEU A 71 -11.71 -0.07 18.85
C LEU A 71 -10.70 0.96 18.30
N PRO A 72 -10.92 1.50 17.09
CA PRO A 72 -10.11 2.61 16.64
C PRO A 72 -10.36 3.77 17.59
N ALA A 73 -9.30 4.50 17.90
CA ALA A 73 -9.37 5.80 18.55
C ALA A 73 -10.11 6.78 17.63
N HIS A 74 -11.45 6.73 17.61
CA HIS A 74 -12.29 7.47 16.66
C HIS A 74 -12.52 8.93 17.05
N ALA A 75 -11.95 9.41 18.14
CA ALA A 75 -12.14 10.80 18.57
C ALA A 75 -11.11 11.79 18.00
N SER A 76 -9.94 11.33 17.50
CA SER A 76 -8.96 12.21 16.85
C SER A 76 -9.19 12.36 15.32
N SER A 77 -9.92 11.45 14.71
CA SER A 77 -9.99 11.30 13.25
C SER A 77 -10.70 12.45 12.52
N ALA A 78 -11.73 13.06 13.11
CA ALA A 78 -12.51 14.10 12.43
C ALA A 78 -11.75 15.43 12.35
N GLN A 79 -11.05 15.82 13.42
CA GLN A 79 -10.27 17.06 13.47
C GLN A 79 -8.98 16.94 12.64
N GLU A 80 -8.33 15.77 12.66
CA GLU A 80 -7.16 15.45 11.86
C GLU A 80 -7.51 15.41 10.37
N THR A 81 -8.65 14.81 10.01
CA THR A 81 -9.18 14.82 8.64
C THR A 81 -9.47 16.23 8.14
N ALA A 82 -10.10 17.08 8.97
CA ALA A 82 -10.39 18.47 8.62
C ALA A 82 -9.11 19.29 8.39
N ALA A 83 -8.07 19.08 9.20
CA ALA A 83 -6.78 19.75 9.04
C ALA A 83 -6.06 19.35 7.75
N VAL A 84 -6.11 18.07 7.38
CA VAL A 84 -5.54 17.57 6.10
C VAL A 84 -6.27 18.14 4.90
N ILE A 85 -7.62 18.19 4.93
CA ILE A 85 -8.43 18.77 3.86
C ILE A 85 -8.11 20.28 3.72
N ALA A 86 -8.01 21.02 4.84
CA ALA A 86 -7.66 22.43 4.82
C ALA A 86 -6.26 22.67 4.23
N LEU A 87 -5.29 21.81 4.55
CA LEU A 87 -3.94 21.89 3.99
C LEU A 87 -3.94 21.63 2.48
N ASP A 88 -4.72 20.65 2.00
CA ASP A 88 -4.85 20.35 0.58
C ASP A 88 -5.49 21.50 -0.20
N ASN A 89 -6.56 22.08 0.32
CA ASN A 89 -7.22 23.26 -0.27
C ASN A 89 -6.28 24.49 -0.33
N ASP A 90 -5.52 24.75 0.73
CA ASP A 90 -4.51 25.81 0.75
C ASP A 90 -3.40 25.54 -0.27
N TYR A 91 -2.94 24.29 -0.37
CA TYR A 91 -1.93 23.90 -1.36
C TYR A 91 -2.45 24.14 -2.79
N GLN A 92 -3.64 23.69 -3.11
CA GLN A 92 -4.25 23.89 -4.42
C GLN A 92 -4.33 25.39 -4.80
N ARG A 93 -4.84 26.20 -3.90
CA ARG A 93 -5.03 27.63 -4.12
C ARG A 93 -3.72 28.40 -4.24
N ILE A 94 -2.82 28.22 -3.27
CA ILE A 94 -1.56 29.00 -3.17
C ILE A 94 -0.59 28.58 -4.28
N SER A 95 -0.41 27.27 -4.52
CA SER A 95 0.51 26.81 -5.56
C SER A 95 0.06 27.22 -6.95
N ALA A 96 -1.25 27.11 -7.25
CA ALA A 96 -1.80 27.56 -8.54
C ALA A 96 -1.56 29.05 -8.77
N SER A 97 -1.81 29.89 -7.75
CA SER A 97 -1.57 31.35 -7.83
C SER A 97 -0.10 31.67 -8.05
N ALA A 98 0.80 30.99 -7.33
CA ALA A 98 2.24 31.20 -7.44
C ALA A 98 2.79 30.79 -8.81
N PHE A 99 2.40 29.61 -9.32
CA PHE A 99 2.80 29.16 -10.66
C PHE A 99 2.23 30.05 -11.76
N GLN A 100 1.01 30.55 -11.61
CA GLN A 100 0.40 31.46 -12.59
C GLN A 100 1.13 32.81 -12.57
N GLU A 101 1.47 33.35 -11.40
CA GLU A 101 2.26 34.58 -11.27
C GLU A 101 3.64 34.43 -11.93
N LEU A 102 4.31 33.31 -11.69
CA LEU A 102 5.62 33.03 -12.26
C LEU A 102 5.54 32.85 -13.79
N ALA A 103 4.51 32.16 -14.27
CA ALA A 103 4.28 31.98 -15.70
C ALA A 103 4.03 33.32 -16.43
N ASN A 104 3.27 34.22 -15.83
CA ASN A 104 3.02 35.56 -16.37
C ASN A 104 4.29 36.43 -16.48
N LYS A 105 5.29 36.18 -15.63
CA LYS A 105 6.62 36.85 -15.67
C LYS A 105 7.54 36.28 -16.75
N ASN A 106 7.18 35.14 -17.38
CA ASN A 106 8.00 34.44 -18.36
C ASN A 106 7.32 34.33 -19.74
N PRO A 107 7.25 35.42 -20.52
CA PRO A 107 6.55 35.44 -21.80
C PRO A 107 7.15 34.49 -22.84
N THR A 108 8.40 34.06 -22.69
CA THR A 108 9.08 33.08 -23.59
C THR A 108 8.45 31.68 -23.54
N LEU A 109 7.67 31.38 -22.50
CA LEU A 109 6.93 30.12 -22.37
C LEU A 109 5.59 30.11 -23.14
N VAL A 110 5.13 31.28 -23.61
CA VAL A 110 3.85 31.40 -24.33
C VAL A 110 4.01 30.93 -25.77
N LEU A 111 3.16 30.00 -26.18
CA LEU A 111 3.13 29.44 -27.54
C LEU A 111 2.07 30.14 -28.41
N ASP A 112 2.17 29.97 -29.74
CA ASP A 112 1.14 30.41 -30.66
C ASP A 112 -0.22 29.80 -30.32
N LYS A 113 -1.24 30.64 -30.19
CA LYS A 113 -2.60 30.28 -29.77
C LYS A 113 -3.31 29.22 -30.64
N LYS A 114 -2.76 28.89 -31.79
CA LYS A 114 -3.33 27.87 -32.69
C LYS A 114 -2.72 26.49 -32.54
N ASN A 115 -1.73 26.28 -31.66
CA ASN A 115 -0.93 25.06 -31.64
C ASN A 115 -0.94 24.31 -30.32
N ILE A 116 -2.15 23.84 -29.92
CA ILE A 116 -2.29 23.01 -28.71
C ILE A 116 -1.41 21.73 -28.75
N ALA A 117 -1.24 21.14 -29.95
CA ALA A 117 -0.40 19.96 -30.13
C ALA A 117 1.09 20.25 -29.86
N ALA A 118 1.57 21.49 -30.09
CA ALA A 118 2.93 21.88 -29.73
C ALA A 118 3.10 21.93 -28.22
N LEU A 119 2.11 22.47 -27.50
CA LEU A 119 2.10 22.49 -26.03
C LEU A 119 2.16 21.07 -25.47
N VAL A 120 1.31 20.16 -25.95
CA VAL A 120 1.30 18.77 -25.52
C VAL A 120 2.66 18.08 -25.79
N ARG A 121 3.26 18.30 -26.95
CA ARG A 121 4.60 17.75 -27.25
C ARG A 121 5.68 18.30 -26.30
N GLN A 122 5.68 19.60 -26.03
CA GLN A 122 6.69 20.20 -25.14
C GLN A 122 6.52 19.76 -23.70
N THR A 123 5.28 19.70 -23.19
CA THR A 123 4.99 19.21 -21.84
C THR A 123 5.32 17.72 -21.69
N SER A 124 5.04 16.90 -22.72
CA SER A 124 5.40 15.47 -22.70
C SER A 124 6.93 15.26 -22.69
N ARG A 125 7.70 16.06 -23.44
CA ARG A 125 9.17 16.03 -23.38
C ARG A 125 9.72 16.44 -22.03
N ALA A 126 9.13 17.49 -21.42
CA ALA A 126 9.52 17.89 -20.08
C ALA A 126 9.19 16.83 -19.03
N ASP A 127 8.05 16.13 -19.18
CA ASP A 127 7.65 15.01 -18.34
C ASP A 127 8.61 13.80 -18.49
N GLU A 128 8.98 13.44 -19.71
CA GLU A 128 9.95 12.39 -20.00
C GLU A 128 11.34 12.71 -19.42
N ALA A 129 11.71 13.99 -19.38
CA ALA A 129 12.92 14.49 -18.74
C ALA A 129 12.83 14.57 -17.21
N GLY A 130 11.68 14.26 -16.60
CA GLY A 130 11.43 14.37 -15.16
C GLY A 130 11.34 15.79 -14.63
N ASN A 131 11.16 16.81 -15.49
CA ASN A 131 11.15 18.21 -15.10
C ASN A 131 9.72 18.69 -14.78
N SER A 132 9.28 18.41 -13.54
CA SER A 132 7.94 18.75 -13.05
C SER A 132 7.63 20.25 -13.13
N THR A 133 8.59 21.10 -12.75
CA THR A 133 8.40 22.55 -12.74
C THR A 133 8.21 23.11 -14.14
N GLN A 134 8.95 22.60 -15.12
CA GLN A 134 8.81 23.01 -16.51
C GLN A 134 7.46 22.59 -17.10
N VAL A 135 6.98 21.38 -16.79
CA VAL A 135 5.63 20.92 -17.19
C VAL A 135 4.57 21.89 -16.67
N ILE A 136 4.62 22.21 -15.39
CA ILE A 136 3.64 23.09 -14.74
C ILE A 136 3.68 24.48 -15.33
N LEU A 137 4.86 25.09 -15.49
CA LEU A 137 5.02 26.43 -16.03
C LEU A 137 4.59 26.56 -17.49
N LEU A 138 4.90 25.57 -18.33
CA LEU A 138 4.44 25.53 -19.71
C LEU A 138 2.91 25.53 -19.81
N ILE A 139 2.24 24.74 -18.97
CA ILE A 139 0.77 24.68 -18.98
C ILE A 139 0.20 25.98 -18.41
N ALA A 140 0.72 26.49 -17.29
CA ALA A 140 0.26 27.72 -16.67
C ALA A 140 0.40 28.94 -17.60
N ALA A 141 1.52 29.07 -18.32
CA ALA A 141 1.76 30.17 -19.27
C ALA A 141 0.81 30.11 -20.48
N ASN A 142 0.30 28.93 -20.82
CA ASN A 142 -0.53 28.72 -21.99
C ASN A 142 -2.01 28.40 -21.65
N MET A 143 -2.46 28.74 -20.43
CA MET A 143 -3.88 28.55 -20.04
C MET A 143 -4.89 29.21 -21.01
N PRO A 144 -4.63 30.42 -21.58
CA PRO A 144 -5.52 30.97 -22.60
C PRO A 144 -5.61 30.11 -23.89
N LEU A 145 -4.49 29.51 -24.31
CA LEU A 145 -4.46 28.57 -25.44
C LEU A 145 -5.27 27.30 -25.09
N VAL A 146 -5.11 26.74 -23.91
CA VAL A 146 -5.85 25.57 -23.44
C VAL A 146 -7.35 25.87 -23.39
N GLN A 147 -7.74 27.00 -22.84
CA GLN A 147 -9.13 27.43 -22.76
C GLN A 147 -9.76 27.58 -24.17
N HIS A 148 -9.04 28.13 -25.14
CA HIS A 148 -9.51 28.25 -26.51
C HIS A 148 -9.72 26.90 -27.19
N ASN A 149 -8.97 25.87 -26.79
CA ASN A 149 -8.99 24.52 -27.35
C ASN A 149 -9.57 23.48 -26.37
N ILE A 150 -10.45 23.88 -25.46
CA ILE A 150 -10.91 23.03 -24.36
C ILE A 150 -11.52 21.69 -24.81
N SER A 151 -12.18 21.70 -25.99
CA SER A 151 -12.81 20.52 -26.61
C SER A 151 -11.77 19.55 -27.24
N ASP A 152 -10.52 19.96 -27.39
CA ASP A 152 -9.48 19.07 -27.94
C ASP A 152 -9.18 17.93 -26.98
N LYS A 153 -9.17 16.69 -27.48
CA LYS A 153 -8.90 15.48 -26.69
C LYS A 153 -7.58 15.53 -25.93
N SER A 154 -6.59 16.24 -26.48
CA SER A 154 -5.27 16.35 -25.87
C SER A 154 -5.25 17.22 -24.60
N VAL A 155 -6.28 18.00 -24.34
CA VAL A 155 -6.41 18.78 -23.09
C VAL A 155 -6.50 17.86 -21.86
N ALA A 156 -7.14 16.71 -21.97
CA ALA A 156 -7.15 15.71 -20.91
C ALA A 156 -5.72 15.23 -20.57
N THR A 157 -4.82 15.12 -21.56
CA THR A 157 -3.40 14.81 -21.33
C THR A 157 -2.71 15.88 -20.48
N LEU A 158 -3.01 17.17 -20.72
CA LEU A 158 -2.47 18.26 -19.90
C LEU A 158 -3.01 18.19 -18.46
N GLY A 159 -4.31 17.92 -18.28
CA GLY A 159 -4.91 17.67 -16.96
C GLY A 159 -4.23 16.52 -16.22
N ARG A 160 -4.03 15.39 -16.91
CA ARG A 160 -3.29 14.25 -16.36
C ARG A 160 -1.87 14.62 -15.93
N LEU A 161 -1.13 15.38 -16.73
CA LEU A 161 0.22 15.83 -16.39
C LEU A 161 0.22 16.74 -15.16
N LEU A 162 -0.74 17.68 -15.05
CA LEU A 162 -0.89 18.52 -13.87
C LEU A 162 -1.12 17.69 -12.58
N PHE A 163 -2.03 16.71 -12.64
CA PHE A 163 -2.27 15.79 -11.52
C PHE A 163 -1.04 14.94 -11.19
N LYS A 164 -0.38 14.37 -12.20
CA LYS A 164 0.85 13.59 -12.05
C LYS A 164 1.94 14.37 -11.31
N HIS A 165 2.11 15.63 -11.68
CA HIS A 165 3.11 16.53 -11.07
C HIS A 165 2.59 17.30 -9.85
N GLN A 166 1.48 16.87 -9.25
CA GLN A 166 0.91 17.47 -8.05
C GLN A 166 0.51 18.96 -8.18
N ALA A 167 0.35 19.49 -9.38
CA ALA A 167 -0.17 20.84 -9.64
C ALA A 167 -1.71 20.83 -9.60
N THR A 168 -2.26 20.30 -8.52
CA THR A 168 -3.70 19.99 -8.39
C THR A 168 -4.58 21.23 -8.52
N GLY A 169 -4.15 22.39 -8.03
CA GLY A 169 -4.92 23.63 -8.17
C GLY A 169 -5.06 24.12 -9.61
N LEU A 170 -4.01 23.98 -10.45
CA LEU A 170 -4.12 24.28 -11.89
C LEU A 170 -4.99 23.24 -12.61
N ALA A 171 -4.89 21.97 -12.21
CA ALA A 171 -5.68 20.90 -12.78
C ALA A 171 -7.20 21.07 -12.47
N THR A 172 -7.56 21.44 -11.25
CA THR A 172 -8.95 21.73 -10.87
C THR A 172 -9.49 23.01 -11.54
N ASN A 173 -8.63 24.02 -11.75
CA ASN A 173 -8.99 25.19 -12.57
C ASN A 173 -9.29 24.78 -14.01
N LEU A 174 -8.52 23.85 -14.60
CA LEU A 174 -8.76 23.34 -15.94
C LEU A 174 -10.09 22.57 -16.00
N LEU A 175 -10.38 21.73 -14.99
CA LEU A 175 -11.66 21.04 -14.88
C LEU A 175 -12.84 22.04 -14.80
N ALA A 176 -12.70 23.10 -13.99
CA ALA A 176 -13.71 24.16 -13.90
C ALA A 176 -13.91 24.93 -15.21
N LEU A 177 -12.87 25.10 -16.02
CA LEU A 177 -12.97 25.67 -17.37
C LEU A 177 -13.74 24.76 -18.30
N ALA A 178 -13.50 23.45 -18.27
CA ALA A 178 -14.26 22.48 -19.07
C ALA A 178 -15.74 22.46 -18.69
N ALA A 179 -16.07 22.44 -17.41
CA ALA A 179 -17.44 22.50 -16.92
C ALA A 179 -18.20 23.78 -17.38
N ARG A 180 -17.50 24.94 -17.45
CA ARG A 180 -18.07 26.20 -17.92
C ARG A 180 -18.22 26.28 -19.46
N SER A 181 -17.47 25.48 -20.18
CA SER A 181 -17.54 25.49 -21.67
C SER A 181 -18.81 24.85 -22.20
N GLY A 182 -19.51 24.05 -21.40
CA GLY A 182 -20.69 23.28 -21.83
C GLY A 182 -20.34 22.05 -22.70
N ASP A 183 -19.04 21.73 -22.86
CA ASP A 183 -18.60 20.53 -23.58
C ASP A 183 -18.55 19.33 -22.60
N GLU A 184 -19.60 18.53 -22.61
CA GLU A 184 -19.75 17.35 -21.73
C GLU A 184 -18.64 16.31 -21.92
N TYR A 185 -18.09 16.19 -23.14
CA TYR A 185 -17.00 15.25 -23.42
C TYR A 185 -15.67 15.74 -22.86
N ALA A 186 -15.38 17.03 -22.96
CA ALA A 186 -14.17 17.61 -22.38
C ALA A 186 -14.21 17.52 -20.85
N GLU A 187 -15.36 17.86 -20.26
CA GLU A 187 -15.58 17.74 -18.81
C GLU A 187 -15.43 16.29 -18.33
N ALA A 188 -16.06 15.32 -19.02
CA ALA A 188 -16.01 13.92 -18.63
C ALA A 188 -14.58 13.35 -18.67
N ARG A 189 -13.78 13.68 -19.69
CA ARG A 189 -12.39 13.24 -19.78
C ARG A 189 -11.53 13.83 -18.65
N LEU A 190 -11.71 15.09 -18.31
CA LEU A 190 -10.98 15.70 -17.20
C LEU A 190 -11.44 15.19 -15.84
N LYS A 191 -12.73 14.91 -15.63
CA LYS A 191 -13.24 14.22 -14.45
C LYS A 191 -12.66 12.82 -14.31
N PHE A 192 -12.48 12.10 -15.41
CA PHE A 192 -11.81 10.79 -15.37
C PHE A 192 -10.35 10.92 -14.90
N GLU A 193 -9.58 11.88 -15.44
CA GLU A 193 -8.20 12.11 -14.98
C GLU A 193 -8.14 12.56 -13.52
N TYR A 194 -9.13 13.34 -13.07
CA TYR A 194 -9.25 13.72 -11.65
C TYR A 194 -9.59 12.51 -10.77
N ALA A 195 -10.51 11.65 -11.19
CA ALA A 195 -10.84 10.43 -10.47
C ALA A 195 -9.64 9.47 -10.37
N ARG A 196 -8.81 9.37 -11.41
CA ARG A 196 -7.54 8.62 -11.37
C ARG A 196 -6.59 9.18 -10.31
N TYR A 197 -6.46 10.49 -10.26
CA TYR A 197 -5.65 11.16 -9.24
C TYR A 197 -6.20 10.90 -7.83
N LEU A 198 -7.50 11.07 -7.61
CA LEU A 198 -8.16 10.81 -6.33
C LEU A 198 -7.95 9.35 -5.88
N ALA A 199 -8.11 8.39 -6.79
CA ALA A 199 -7.85 6.98 -6.53
C ALA A 199 -6.38 6.73 -6.14
N SER A 200 -5.42 7.36 -6.82
CA SER A 200 -3.99 7.25 -6.50
C SER A 200 -3.65 7.86 -5.13
N SER A 201 -4.44 8.83 -4.70
CA SER A 201 -4.33 9.51 -3.39
C SER A 201 -5.19 8.83 -2.31
N HIS A 202 -5.77 7.66 -2.59
CA HIS A 202 -6.65 6.90 -1.69
C HIS A 202 -7.96 7.61 -1.31
N GLN A 203 -8.36 8.65 -2.05
CA GLN A 203 -9.64 9.36 -1.90
C GLN A 203 -10.74 8.62 -2.69
N TRP A 204 -11.01 7.39 -2.28
CA TRP A 204 -11.85 6.45 -3.03
C TRP A 204 -13.30 6.88 -3.18
N GLN A 205 -13.86 7.56 -2.16
CA GLN A 205 -15.24 8.02 -2.19
C GLN A 205 -15.43 9.12 -3.24
N ASP A 206 -14.49 10.06 -3.29
CA ASP A 206 -14.54 11.17 -4.23
C ASP A 206 -14.25 10.68 -5.66
N ALA A 207 -13.28 9.76 -5.84
CA ALA A 207 -13.03 9.12 -7.13
C ALA A 207 -14.27 8.41 -7.68
N TYR A 208 -15.03 7.71 -6.82
CA TYR A 208 -16.28 7.07 -7.21
C TYR A 208 -17.35 8.09 -7.59
N ALA A 209 -17.47 9.19 -6.85
CA ALA A 209 -18.44 10.24 -7.11
C ALA A 209 -18.21 10.92 -8.47
N GLU A 210 -16.95 11.24 -8.78
CA GLU A 210 -16.56 11.84 -10.07
C GLU A 210 -16.88 10.91 -11.26
N LEU A 211 -16.53 9.62 -11.15
CA LEU A 211 -16.82 8.65 -12.22
C LEU A 211 -18.30 8.34 -12.39
N LYS A 212 -19.07 8.41 -11.31
CA LYS A 212 -20.53 8.23 -11.38
C LYS A 212 -21.24 9.40 -12.06
N ALA A 213 -20.64 10.58 -12.08
CA ALA A 213 -21.19 11.80 -12.65
C ALA A 213 -20.97 11.94 -14.16
N ILE A 214 -20.29 10.97 -14.82
CA ILE A 214 -19.98 11.02 -16.26
C ILE A 214 -20.58 9.81 -17.00
N ASP A 215 -20.85 10.00 -18.28
CA ASP A 215 -21.20 8.90 -19.19
C ASP A 215 -19.91 8.22 -19.69
N ILE A 216 -19.45 7.21 -18.92
CA ILE A 216 -18.21 6.48 -19.16
C ILE A 216 -18.16 5.90 -20.58
N ASN A 217 -19.27 5.31 -21.05
CA ASN A 217 -19.29 4.55 -22.31
C ASN A 217 -19.19 5.45 -23.54
N ASN A 218 -19.72 6.67 -23.48
CA ASN A 218 -19.73 7.59 -24.61
C ASN A 218 -18.53 8.56 -24.58
N ALA A 219 -18.06 8.95 -23.39
CA ALA A 219 -17.04 9.98 -23.24
C ALA A 219 -15.61 9.45 -23.26
N LEU A 220 -15.39 8.18 -22.87
CA LEU A 220 -14.07 7.57 -22.68
C LEU A 220 -13.80 6.52 -23.77
N SER A 221 -12.52 6.30 -24.07
CA SER A 221 -12.11 5.13 -24.85
C SER A 221 -12.37 3.85 -24.06
N GLN A 222 -12.46 2.69 -24.75
CA GLN A 222 -12.67 1.39 -24.08
C GLN A 222 -11.64 1.13 -22.97
N LYS A 223 -10.37 1.46 -23.20
CA LYS A 223 -9.30 1.31 -22.21
C LYS A 223 -9.53 2.18 -20.97
N GLU A 224 -9.94 3.42 -21.15
CA GLU A 224 -10.26 4.35 -20.06
C GLU A 224 -11.55 3.92 -19.33
N ALA A 225 -12.55 3.43 -20.07
CA ALA A 225 -13.78 2.90 -19.51
C ALA A 225 -13.51 1.67 -18.63
N ASP A 226 -12.66 0.75 -19.07
CA ASP A 226 -12.23 -0.41 -18.29
C ASP A 226 -11.49 0.02 -17.00
N GLU A 227 -10.59 0.99 -17.10
CA GLU A 227 -9.90 1.55 -15.93
C GLU A 227 -10.88 2.24 -14.96
N ALA A 228 -11.86 2.97 -15.47
CA ALA A 228 -12.91 3.58 -14.65
C ALA A 228 -13.71 2.52 -13.88
N GLN A 229 -14.06 1.39 -14.51
CA GLN A 229 -14.73 0.27 -13.83
C GLN A 229 -13.87 -0.29 -12.69
N ILE A 230 -12.55 -0.42 -12.90
CA ILE A 230 -11.63 -0.87 -11.84
C ILE A 230 -11.60 0.13 -10.67
N ILE A 231 -11.49 1.43 -10.94
CA ILE A 231 -11.48 2.46 -9.90
C ILE A 231 -12.80 2.44 -9.11
N MET A 232 -13.94 2.34 -9.79
CA MET A 232 -15.26 2.28 -9.13
C MET A 232 -15.41 1.02 -8.28
N GLY A 233 -14.99 -0.13 -8.79
CA GLY A 233 -14.98 -1.39 -8.04
C GLY A 233 -14.06 -1.31 -6.81
N ALA A 234 -12.83 -0.80 -6.96
CA ALA A 234 -11.89 -0.62 -5.87
C ALA A 234 -12.44 0.33 -4.79
N ALA A 235 -13.07 1.44 -5.19
CA ALA A 235 -13.71 2.36 -4.26
C ALA A 235 -14.83 1.69 -3.43
N LEU A 236 -15.62 0.81 -4.05
CA LEU A 236 -16.64 0.02 -3.35
C LEU A 236 -16.02 -1.02 -2.41
N GLN A 237 -14.88 -1.64 -2.78
CA GLN A 237 -14.13 -2.52 -1.87
C GLN A 237 -13.67 -1.79 -0.61
N HIS A 238 -13.14 -0.57 -0.75
CA HIS A 238 -12.75 0.27 0.38
C HIS A 238 -13.94 0.64 1.28
N GLN A 239 -15.14 0.77 0.70
CA GLN A 239 -16.38 0.93 1.44
C GLN A 239 -16.93 -0.40 2.02
N LYS A 240 -16.19 -1.52 1.93
CA LYS A 240 -16.61 -2.87 2.33
C LYS A 240 -17.85 -3.40 1.57
N LYS A 241 -18.17 -2.81 0.42
CA LYS A 241 -19.28 -3.22 -0.47
C LYS A 241 -18.80 -4.22 -1.52
N HIS A 242 -18.22 -5.33 -1.07
CA HIS A 242 -17.48 -6.29 -1.92
C HIS A 242 -18.31 -6.87 -3.06
N ARG A 243 -19.59 -7.24 -2.81
CA ARG A 243 -20.48 -7.76 -3.88
C ARG A 243 -20.68 -6.76 -5.01
N LYS A 244 -20.94 -5.48 -4.66
CA LYS A 244 -21.09 -4.42 -5.67
C LYS A 244 -19.77 -4.13 -6.39
N ALA A 245 -18.64 -4.29 -5.74
CA ALA A 245 -17.34 -4.16 -6.38
C ALA A 245 -17.16 -5.21 -7.49
N VAL A 246 -17.51 -6.46 -7.22
CA VAL A 246 -17.43 -7.55 -8.21
C VAL A 246 -18.29 -7.26 -9.44
N GLU A 247 -19.47 -6.64 -9.29
CA GLU A 247 -20.32 -6.25 -10.43
C GLU A 247 -19.61 -5.29 -11.40
N TYR A 248 -18.73 -4.41 -10.89
CA TYR A 248 -17.92 -3.52 -11.74
C TYR A 248 -16.78 -4.27 -12.41
N PHE A 249 -16.09 -5.14 -11.69
CA PHE A 249 -14.98 -5.92 -12.23
C PHE A 249 -15.43 -6.93 -13.30
N SER A 250 -16.61 -7.52 -13.12
CA SER A 250 -17.17 -8.51 -14.06
C SER A 250 -17.60 -7.93 -15.42
N ARG A 251 -17.61 -6.60 -15.55
CA ARG A 251 -17.88 -5.93 -16.84
C ARG A 251 -16.70 -6.01 -17.80
N LEU A 252 -15.49 -6.25 -17.29
CA LEU A 252 -14.30 -6.34 -18.10
C LEU A 252 -14.23 -7.71 -18.78
N LYS A 253 -13.97 -7.70 -20.09
CA LYS A 253 -13.83 -8.91 -20.88
C LYS A 253 -12.40 -9.43 -20.87
N PRO A 254 -12.15 -10.72 -21.15
CA PRO A 254 -10.81 -11.30 -21.20
C PRO A 254 -9.84 -10.59 -22.17
N GLU A 255 -10.34 -9.94 -23.22
CA GLU A 255 -9.55 -9.21 -24.19
C GLU A 255 -9.05 -7.86 -23.68
N SER A 256 -9.58 -7.37 -22.55
CA SER A 256 -9.13 -6.12 -21.93
C SER A 256 -7.74 -6.26 -21.33
N GLU A 257 -6.86 -5.29 -21.57
CA GLU A 257 -5.56 -5.20 -20.89
C GLU A 257 -5.72 -5.14 -19.36
N GLN A 258 -6.87 -4.72 -18.86
CA GLN A 258 -7.19 -4.56 -17.44
C GLN A 258 -7.85 -5.80 -16.82
N TYR A 259 -8.15 -6.83 -17.62
CA TYR A 259 -8.89 -8.01 -17.15
C TYR A 259 -8.22 -8.70 -15.97
N ARG A 260 -6.92 -8.95 -16.05
CA ARG A 260 -6.16 -9.62 -14.97
C ARG A 260 -6.17 -8.82 -13.65
N ILE A 261 -6.21 -7.49 -13.76
CA ILE A 261 -6.33 -6.60 -12.60
C ILE A 261 -7.75 -6.68 -12.01
N ALA A 262 -8.77 -6.73 -12.88
CA ALA A 262 -10.14 -6.91 -12.45
C ALA A 262 -10.34 -8.24 -11.72
N GLN A 263 -9.83 -9.34 -12.26
CA GLN A 263 -9.89 -10.66 -11.64
C GLN A 263 -9.11 -10.73 -10.31
N LEU A 264 -7.93 -10.11 -10.25
CA LEU A 264 -7.19 -9.99 -8.98
C LEU A 264 -8.04 -9.28 -7.90
N ASN A 265 -8.68 -8.15 -8.25
CA ASN A 265 -9.52 -7.42 -7.32
C ASN A 265 -10.81 -8.20 -6.97
N THR A 266 -11.37 -8.94 -7.93
CA THR A 266 -12.48 -9.87 -7.69
C THR A 266 -12.08 -10.94 -6.68
N ALA A 267 -10.93 -11.56 -6.85
CA ALA A 267 -10.42 -12.56 -5.90
C ALA A 267 -10.24 -11.97 -4.50
N VAL A 268 -9.66 -10.77 -4.39
CA VAL A 268 -9.53 -10.06 -3.10
C VAL A 268 -10.90 -9.77 -2.48
N ALA A 269 -11.91 -9.38 -3.28
CA ALA A 269 -13.26 -9.15 -2.80
C ALA A 269 -13.90 -10.43 -2.25
N TYR A 270 -13.69 -11.55 -2.90
CA TYR A 270 -14.18 -12.86 -2.47
C TYR A 270 -13.45 -13.37 -1.22
N ILE A 271 -12.11 -13.28 -1.15
CA ILE A 271 -11.33 -13.63 0.04
C ILE A 271 -11.85 -12.87 1.27
N ARG A 272 -12.14 -11.57 1.13
CA ARG A 272 -12.68 -10.75 2.23
C ARG A 272 -14.08 -11.14 2.69
N GLN A 273 -14.80 -11.94 1.90
CA GLN A 273 -16.13 -12.49 2.22
C GLN A 273 -16.06 -13.97 2.62
N ASP A 274 -14.85 -14.53 2.71
CA ASP A 274 -14.62 -15.96 2.94
C ASP A 274 -15.18 -16.88 1.84
N TRP A 275 -15.31 -16.34 0.62
CA TRP A 275 -15.73 -17.08 -0.57
C TRP A 275 -14.50 -17.56 -1.35
N TRP A 276 -13.77 -18.45 -0.70
CA TRP A 276 -12.46 -18.89 -1.17
C TRP A 276 -12.51 -19.64 -2.51
N THR A 277 -13.56 -20.44 -2.76
CA THR A 277 -13.72 -21.15 -4.03
C THR A 277 -13.84 -20.19 -5.20
N ASP A 278 -14.70 -19.17 -5.09
CA ASP A 278 -14.88 -18.15 -6.12
C ASP A 278 -13.60 -17.32 -6.31
N ALA A 279 -12.88 -17.05 -5.22
CA ALA A 279 -11.59 -16.36 -5.28
C ALA A 279 -10.55 -17.17 -6.07
N HIS A 280 -10.48 -18.50 -5.85
CA HIS A 280 -9.54 -19.36 -6.57
C HIS A 280 -9.90 -19.47 -8.05
N ILE A 281 -11.20 -19.49 -8.40
CA ILE A 281 -11.65 -19.45 -9.79
C ILE A 281 -11.21 -18.15 -10.45
N ALA A 282 -11.46 -16.99 -9.82
CA ALA A 282 -11.06 -15.70 -10.37
C ALA A 282 -9.54 -15.59 -10.57
N ILE A 283 -8.74 -16.14 -9.66
CA ILE A 283 -7.26 -16.17 -9.81
C ILE A 283 -6.87 -17.06 -10.99
N LYS A 284 -7.50 -18.24 -11.13
CA LYS A 284 -7.24 -19.17 -12.23
C LYS A 284 -7.57 -18.53 -13.57
N ASP A 285 -8.73 -17.89 -13.70
CA ASP A 285 -9.15 -17.18 -14.91
C ASP A 285 -8.12 -16.08 -15.28
N ALA A 286 -7.60 -15.35 -14.28
CA ALA A 286 -6.55 -14.35 -14.50
C ALA A 286 -5.22 -14.97 -14.95
N LEU A 287 -4.88 -16.17 -14.49
CA LEU A 287 -3.65 -16.88 -14.87
C LEU A 287 -3.74 -17.50 -16.25
N GLU A 288 -4.94 -17.86 -16.73
CA GLU A 288 -5.18 -18.39 -18.07
C GLU A 288 -5.04 -17.33 -19.17
N VAL A 289 -5.25 -16.04 -18.80
CA VAL A 289 -5.15 -14.91 -19.72
C VAL A 289 -3.81 -14.20 -19.55
N GLY A 290 -2.93 -14.29 -20.56
CA GLY A 290 -1.66 -13.59 -20.60
C GLY A 290 -0.44 -14.41 -20.17
N PRO A 291 0.74 -13.78 -20.00
CA PRO A 291 1.97 -14.49 -19.70
C PRO A 291 1.94 -15.18 -18.35
N SER A 292 2.37 -16.43 -18.30
CA SER A 292 2.43 -17.24 -17.07
C SER A 292 3.62 -16.87 -16.15
N LYS A 293 4.54 -16.03 -16.61
CA LYS A 293 5.80 -15.71 -15.93
C LYS A 293 6.05 -14.22 -15.77
N ASP A 294 5.03 -13.40 -15.78
CA ASP A 294 5.15 -11.98 -15.52
C ASP A 294 4.93 -11.65 -14.03
N GLU A 295 5.10 -10.38 -13.66
CA GLU A 295 4.94 -9.94 -12.27
C GLU A 295 3.48 -10.04 -11.78
N MET A 296 2.51 -9.97 -12.69
CA MET A 296 1.11 -10.18 -12.36
C MET A 296 0.84 -11.67 -12.00
N ALA A 297 1.43 -12.61 -12.73
CA ALA A 297 1.34 -14.04 -12.40
C ALA A 297 1.97 -14.32 -11.03
N ASN A 298 3.15 -13.75 -10.75
CA ASN A 298 3.80 -13.87 -9.43
C ASN A 298 2.91 -13.35 -8.30
N ARG A 299 2.23 -12.24 -8.52
CA ARG A 299 1.27 -11.66 -7.56
C ARG A 299 0.06 -12.57 -7.36
N LEU A 300 -0.53 -13.09 -8.43
CA LEU A 300 -1.67 -14.01 -8.39
C LEU A 300 -1.34 -15.32 -7.66
N TYR A 301 -0.20 -15.94 -7.96
CA TYR A 301 0.26 -17.14 -7.26
C TYR A 301 0.54 -16.89 -5.79
N THR A 302 1.10 -15.72 -5.44
CA THR A 302 1.33 -15.34 -4.05
C THR A 302 0.00 -15.19 -3.29
N LEU A 303 -0.99 -14.52 -3.89
CA LEU A 303 -2.33 -14.37 -3.31
C LEU A 303 -3.01 -15.73 -3.14
N LEU A 304 -2.95 -16.57 -4.16
CA LEU A 304 -3.51 -17.93 -4.13
C LEU A 304 -2.91 -18.76 -3.00
N GLY A 305 -1.57 -18.78 -2.90
CA GLY A 305 -0.86 -19.54 -1.87
C GLY A 305 -1.25 -19.10 -0.45
N PHE A 306 -1.35 -17.80 -0.17
CA PHE A 306 -1.80 -17.32 1.15
C PHE A 306 -3.27 -17.63 1.42
N SER A 307 -4.16 -17.52 0.42
CA SER A 307 -5.55 -17.93 0.55
C SER A 307 -5.65 -19.42 0.86
N GLN A 308 -4.85 -20.25 0.22
CA GLN A 308 -4.80 -21.70 0.46
C GLN A 308 -4.27 -22.02 1.87
N ILE A 309 -3.26 -21.31 2.39
CA ILE A 309 -2.82 -21.44 3.80
C ILE A 309 -3.97 -21.16 4.75
N GLN A 310 -4.70 -20.07 4.52
CA GLN A 310 -5.79 -19.64 5.39
C GLN A 310 -6.90 -20.72 5.50
N HIS A 311 -7.11 -21.50 4.45
CA HIS A 311 -8.11 -22.57 4.39
C HIS A 311 -7.56 -23.97 4.63
N GLY A 312 -6.29 -24.10 5.02
CA GLY A 312 -5.68 -25.37 5.39
C GLY A 312 -5.19 -26.21 4.20
N PHE A 313 -5.20 -25.69 2.98
CA PHE A 313 -4.71 -26.35 1.77
C PHE A 313 -3.19 -26.18 1.62
N TYR A 314 -2.44 -26.64 2.62
CA TYR A 314 -0.99 -26.35 2.73
C TYR A 314 -0.17 -26.94 1.59
N ARG A 315 -0.55 -28.11 1.06
CA ARG A 315 0.12 -28.74 -0.08
C ARG A 315 -0.02 -27.90 -1.34
N ASP A 316 -1.24 -27.43 -1.61
CA ASP A 316 -1.55 -26.63 -2.79
C ASP A 316 -0.91 -25.24 -2.65
N ALA A 317 -0.86 -24.69 -1.44
CA ALA A 317 -0.16 -23.45 -1.15
C ALA A 317 1.33 -23.52 -1.49
N ARG A 318 2.00 -24.62 -1.11
CA ARG A 318 3.43 -24.83 -1.46
C ARG A 318 3.61 -24.90 -2.97
N GLU A 319 2.70 -25.52 -3.70
CA GLU A 319 2.77 -25.56 -5.16
C GLU A 319 2.57 -24.17 -5.75
N SER A 320 1.58 -23.43 -5.31
CA SER A 320 1.34 -22.05 -5.75
C SER A 320 2.57 -21.15 -5.54
N PHE A 321 3.19 -21.20 -4.36
CA PHE A 321 4.39 -20.39 -4.11
C PHE A 321 5.61 -20.78 -4.95
N ARG A 322 5.73 -22.05 -5.38
CA ARG A 322 6.81 -22.51 -6.28
C ARG A 322 6.73 -21.91 -7.68
N HIS A 323 5.56 -21.47 -8.10
CA HIS A 323 5.38 -20.78 -9.38
C HIS A 323 5.91 -19.34 -9.35
N VAL A 324 6.16 -18.77 -8.17
CA VAL A 324 6.68 -17.40 -8.02
C VAL A 324 8.18 -17.37 -8.33
N HIS A 325 8.59 -16.50 -9.24
CA HIS A 325 9.98 -16.37 -9.63
C HIS A 325 10.84 -15.74 -8.52
N LEU A 326 12.03 -16.29 -8.31
CA LEU A 326 12.95 -15.83 -7.25
C LEU A 326 13.48 -14.39 -7.45
N ASN A 327 13.39 -13.86 -8.66
CA ASN A 327 13.76 -12.47 -8.99
C ASN A 327 12.55 -11.52 -8.99
N SER A 328 11.36 -11.99 -8.63
CA SER A 328 10.15 -11.20 -8.51
C SER A 328 10.15 -10.37 -7.23
N GLY A 329 9.46 -9.23 -7.24
CA GLY A 329 9.13 -8.47 -6.02
C GLY A 329 8.29 -9.25 -5.01
N TYR A 330 7.69 -10.37 -5.41
CA TYR A 330 6.91 -11.27 -4.55
C TYR A 330 7.71 -12.46 -4.00
N ALA A 331 8.99 -12.62 -4.39
CA ALA A 331 9.81 -13.78 -4.04
C ALA A 331 9.95 -14.00 -2.53
N ASN A 332 10.23 -12.93 -1.79
CA ASN A 332 10.41 -13.03 -0.33
C ASN A 332 9.11 -13.46 0.37
N ARG A 333 7.97 -12.92 -0.05
CA ARG A 333 6.65 -13.33 0.47
C ARG A 333 6.34 -14.78 0.13
N ALA A 334 6.64 -15.23 -1.09
CA ALA A 334 6.41 -16.60 -1.51
C ALA A 334 7.30 -17.58 -0.74
N LEU A 335 8.58 -17.24 -0.50
CA LEU A 335 9.48 -18.04 0.32
C LEU A 335 9.01 -18.12 1.77
N LEU A 336 8.53 -17.01 2.35
CA LEU A 336 7.92 -17.01 3.68
C LEU A 336 6.69 -17.92 3.71
N GLY A 337 5.77 -17.77 2.75
CA GLY A 337 4.57 -18.60 2.62
C GLY A 337 4.90 -20.09 2.45
N LEU A 338 5.93 -20.42 1.68
CA LEU A 338 6.44 -21.78 1.51
C LEU A 338 6.88 -22.39 2.84
N GLY A 339 7.64 -21.63 3.63
CA GLY A 339 8.08 -22.04 4.96
C GLY A 339 6.91 -22.20 5.95
N VAL A 340 5.97 -21.25 5.94
CA VAL A 340 4.76 -21.32 6.79
C VAL A 340 3.88 -22.52 6.42
N ALA A 341 3.65 -22.77 5.14
CA ALA A 341 2.89 -23.96 4.70
C ALA A 341 3.58 -25.27 5.09
N ALA A 342 4.92 -25.31 5.06
CA ALA A 342 5.69 -26.47 5.52
C ALA A 342 5.57 -26.67 7.03
N LEU A 343 5.61 -25.58 7.84
CA LEU A 343 5.37 -25.65 9.29
C LEU A 343 4.01 -26.28 9.62
N HIS A 344 2.97 -25.89 8.92
CA HIS A 344 1.63 -26.46 9.12
C HIS A 344 1.52 -27.93 8.73
N GLN A 345 2.41 -28.42 7.86
CA GLN A 345 2.52 -29.84 7.51
C GLN A 345 3.49 -30.62 8.42
N GLU A 346 4.01 -29.98 9.47
CA GLU A 346 5.06 -30.52 10.37
C GLU A 346 6.36 -30.87 9.61
N ASP A 347 6.54 -30.36 8.37
CA ASP A 347 7.78 -30.45 7.61
C ASP A 347 8.75 -29.34 8.08
N PHE A 348 9.26 -29.48 9.31
CA PHE A 348 10.11 -28.48 9.93
C PHE A 348 11.46 -28.30 9.22
N ILE A 349 11.95 -29.36 8.55
CA ILE A 349 13.17 -29.28 7.74
C ILE A 349 12.92 -28.45 6.48
N GLY A 350 11.82 -28.70 5.78
CA GLY A 350 11.41 -27.92 4.63
C GLY A 350 11.16 -26.45 4.97
N ALA A 351 10.53 -26.18 6.12
CA ALA A 351 10.32 -24.84 6.63
C ALA A 351 11.66 -24.12 6.91
N LEU A 352 12.58 -24.79 7.64
CA LEU A 352 13.89 -24.24 7.96
C LEU A 352 14.71 -23.92 6.71
N ASN A 353 14.66 -24.78 5.67
CA ASN A 353 15.32 -24.52 4.38
C ASN A 353 14.79 -23.25 3.72
N ALA A 354 13.47 -23.03 3.69
CA ALA A 354 12.87 -21.84 3.13
C ALA A 354 13.27 -20.58 3.90
N PHE A 355 13.21 -20.62 5.24
CA PHE A 355 13.59 -19.48 6.09
C PHE A 355 15.08 -19.16 6.02
N ASN A 356 15.96 -20.17 6.01
CA ASN A 356 17.40 -19.97 5.85
C ASN A 356 17.78 -19.38 4.47
N HIS A 357 16.97 -19.68 3.42
CA HIS A 357 17.16 -19.04 2.13
C HIS A 357 16.71 -17.58 2.18
N LEU A 358 15.61 -17.31 2.86
CA LEU A 358 15.06 -15.97 3.03
C LEU A 358 16.00 -15.05 3.83
N LYS A 359 16.62 -15.53 4.90
CA LYS A 359 17.63 -14.80 5.71
C LYS A 359 18.84 -14.28 4.90
N LYS A 360 19.07 -14.80 3.68
CA LYS A 360 20.13 -14.33 2.78
C LYS A 360 19.70 -13.20 1.83
N LYS A 361 18.44 -12.76 1.93
CA LYS A 361 17.88 -11.68 1.13
C LYS A 361 18.07 -10.33 1.82
N ASP A 362 17.41 -9.29 1.28
CA ASP A 362 17.44 -7.95 1.84
C ASP A 362 16.98 -7.94 3.31
N GLU A 363 17.84 -7.54 4.21
CA GLU A 363 17.61 -7.57 5.67
C GLU A 363 16.53 -6.58 6.14
N HIS A 364 16.09 -5.65 5.29
CA HIS A 364 15.06 -4.68 5.62
C HIS A 364 13.65 -5.11 5.19
N ASP A 365 13.53 -6.25 4.48
CA ASP A 365 12.24 -6.85 4.13
C ASP A 365 11.61 -7.52 5.37
N ILE A 366 10.33 -7.20 5.62
CA ILE A 366 9.60 -7.75 6.77
C ILE A 366 9.48 -9.28 6.73
N SER A 367 9.43 -9.88 5.53
CA SER A 367 9.40 -11.33 5.38
C SER A 367 10.73 -11.97 5.79
N VAL A 368 11.84 -11.26 5.57
CA VAL A 368 13.17 -11.66 6.07
C VAL A 368 13.21 -11.55 7.59
N ALA A 369 12.73 -10.46 8.15
CA ALA A 369 12.63 -10.30 9.58
C ALA A 369 11.85 -11.46 10.25
N GLU A 370 10.66 -11.79 9.72
CA GLU A 370 9.84 -12.88 10.26
C GLU A 370 10.55 -14.25 10.18
N SER A 371 11.39 -14.47 9.15
CA SER A 371 12.10 -15.73 8.97
C SER A 371 13.11 -16.05 10.08
N TYR A 372 13.68 -15.04 10.73
CA TYR A 372 14.59 -15.25 11.87
C TYR A 372 13.87 -15.91 13.05
N LEU A 373 12.70 -15.41 13.42
CA LEU A 373 11.88 -15.99 14.50
C LEU A 373 11.42 -17.40 14.13
N LEU A 374 10.91 -17.59 12.90
CA LEU A 374 10.36 -18.86 12.45
C LEU A 374 11.44 -19.94 12.25
N SER A 375 12.67 -19.57 11.90
CA SER A 375 13.81 -20.50 11.89
C SER A 375 14.09 -21.07 13.28
N ALA A 376 14.17 -20.21 14.28
CA ALA A 376 14.41 -20.66 15.67
C ALA A 376 13.25 -21.53 16.17
N PHE A 377 12.00 -21.15 15.89
CA PHE A 377 10.82 -21.97 16.19
C PHE A 377 10.87 -23.36 15.53
N SER A 378 11.25 -23.44 14.26
CA SER A 378 11.38 -24.71 13.53
C SER A 378 12.40 -25.66 14.20
N LEU A 379 13.52 -25.10 14.68
CA LEU A 379 14.54 -25.87 15.40
C LEU A 379 14.04 -26.39 16.75
N VAL A 380 13.19 -25.62 17.45
CA VAL A 380 12.52 -26.11 18.68
C VAL A 380 11.64 -27.33 18.37
N GLN A 381 10.85 -27.26 17.29
CA GLN A 381 9.98 -28.37 16.87
C GLN A 381 10.79 -29.63 16.51
N LEU A 382 11.99 -29.45 15.94
CA LEU A 382 12.96 -30.53 15.66
C LEU A 382 13.67 -31.04 16.92
N LYS A 383 13.36 -30.49 18.10
CA LYS A 383 14.02 -30.82 19.38
C LYS A 383 15.54 -30.55 19.40
N GLN A 384 16.00 -29.63 18.56
CA GLN A 384 17.39 -29.19 18.44
C GLN A 384 17.65 -27.99 19.36
N ASN A 385 17.44 -28.14 20.66
CA ASN A 385 17.43 -27.05 21.64
C ASN A 385 18.70 -26.18 21.62
N LYS A 386 19.89 -26.79 21.47
CA LYS A 386 21.16 -26.05 21.41
C LYS A 386 21.22 -25.12 20.18
N THR A 387 20.83 -25.63 18.99
CA THR A 387 20.81 -24.87 17.75
C THR A 387 19.68 -23.83 17.76
N ALA A 388 18.53 -24.16 18.36
CA ALA A 388 17.43 -23.24 18.55
C ALA A 388 17.82 -22.04 19.43
N SER A 389 18.54 -22.28 20.54
CA SER A 389 19.07 -21.23 21.40
C SER A 389 20.00 -20.28 20.63
N ALA A 390 20.91 -20.81 19.82
CA ALA A 390 21.79 -20.00 18.96
C ALA A 390 21.02 -19.20 17.94
N SER A 391 19.98 -19.80 17.31
CA SER A 391 19.13 -19.12 16.32
C SER A 391 18.27 -18.02 16.96
N TYR A 392 17.75 -18.19 18.17
CA TYR A 392 17.08 -17.11 18.90
C TYR A 392 18.03 -15.98 19.27
N THR A 393 19.26 -16.28 19.65
CA THR A 393 20.29 -15.26 19.95
C THR A 393 20.63 -14.46 18.69
N GLU A 394 20.79 -15.14 17.54
CA GLU A 394 20.96 -14.50 16.22
C GLU A 394 19.78 -13.57 15.90
N ALA A 395 18.54 -14.03 16.08
CA ALA A 395 17.33 -13.27 15.84
C ALA A 395 17.25 -12.02 16.74
N ILE A 396 17.55 -12.15 18.03
CA ILE A 396 17.59 -11.04 18.99
C ILE A 396 18.60 -9.98 18.54
N THR A 397 19.83 -10.39 18.20
CA THR A 397 20.87 -9.47 17.72
C THR A 397 20.42 -8.72 16.46
N TYR A 398 19.84 -9.43 15.48
CA TYR A 398 19.30 -8.84 14.26
C TYR A 398 18.21 -7.81 14.59
N TYR A 399 17.22 -8.16 15.41
CA TYR A 399 16.12 -7.24 15.73
C TYR A 399 16.58 -6.01 16.52
N GLU A 400 17.52 -6.16 17.44
CA GLU A 400 18.10 -5.02 18.16
C GLU A 400 18.79 -4.04 17.20
N GLN A 401 19.49 -4.53 16.18
CA GLN A 401 20.09 -3.72 15.12
C GLN A 401 19.02 -3.00 14.31
N GLN A 402 17.95 -3.69 13.89
CA GLN A 402 16.85 -3.08 13.14
C GLN A 402 16.11 -2.03 13.98
N VAL A 403 15.81 -2.27 15.25
CA VAL A 403 15.19 -1.29 16.15
C VAL A 403 16.06 -0.03 16.26
N ASN A 404 17.36 -0.18 16.41
CA ASN A 404 18.31 0.93 16.47
C ASN A 404 18.35 1.71 15.15
N LEU A 405 18.30 1.01 14.00
CA LEU A 405 18.21 1.62 12.69
C LEU A 405 16.95 2.51 12.57
N TYR A 406 15.76 1.95 12.81
CA TYR A 406 14.51 2.71 12.72
C TYR A 406 14.43 3.88 13.71
N ASN A 407 14.99 3.74 14.91
CA ASN A 407 15.15 4.85 15.85
C ASN A 407 16.06 5.96 15.31
N THR A 408 17.14 5.61 14.63
CA THR A 408 18.07 6.57 14.02
C THR A 408 17.43 7.27 12.83
N LEU A 409 16.74 6.54 11.97
CA LEU A 409 15.98 7.11 10.85
C LEU A 409 14.91 8.09 11.34
N SER A 410 14.13 7.71 12.36
CA SER A 410 13.07 8.56 12.93
C SER A 410 13.62 9.87 13.54
N ARG A 411 14.79 9.84 14.18
CA ARG A 411 15.43 11.05 14.72
C ARG A 411 15.97 11.98 13.65
N ASN A 412 16.58 11.42 12.59
CA ASN A 412 17.34 12.19 11.59
C ASN A 412 16.62 12.39 10.26
N MET A 413 15.33 11.98 10.13
CA MET A 413 14.55 12.11 8.90
C MET A 413 14.39 13.57 8.42
N ALA A 414 14.44 14.55 9.35
CA ALA A 414 14.39 15.98 9.03
C ALA A 414 15.71 16.51 8.46
N THR A 415 16.82 15.87 8.78
CA THR A 415 18.17 16.21 8.37
C THR A 415 18.88 15.01 7.74
N PRO A 416 18.48 14.56 6.54
CA PRO A 416 19.01 13.34 5.93
C PRO A 416 20.52 13.34 5.68
N ALA A 417 21.15 14.54 5.67
CA ALA A 417 22.60 14.67 5.58
C ALA A 417 23.36 14.06 6.77
N GLN A 418 22.69 13.90 7.93
CA GLN A 418 23.25 13.27 9.13
C GLN A 418 23.15 11.72 9.09
N LEU A 419 22.42 11.16 8.13
CA LEU A 419 22.34 9.72 7.91
C LEU A 419 23.53 9.23 7.08
N SER A 420 23.99 8.00 7.34
CA SER A 420 24.95 7.32 6.45
C SER A 420 24.33 7.08 5.07
N PRO A 421 25.12 6.82 4.00
CA PRO A 421 24.59 6.47 2.70
C PRO A 421 23.61 5.30 2.76
N GLU A 422 23.96 4.20 3.45
CA GLU A 422 23.10 3.04 3.61
C GLU A 422 21.78 3.37 4.32
N GLN A 423 21.83 4.18 5.39
CA GLN A 423 20.63 4.62 6.12
C GLN A 423 19.71 5.48 5.24
N ARG A 424 20.28 6.32 4.36
CA ARG A 424 19.50 7.09 3.38
C ARG A 424 18.82 6.20 2.36
N ASP A 425 19.52 5.17 1.88
CA ASP A 425 18.97 4.21 0.93
C ASP A 425 17.79 3.44 1.54
N VAL A 426 17.92 3.00 2.79
CA VAL A 426 16.82 2.36 3.53
C VAL A 426 15.64 3.32 3.68
N LEU A 427 15.87 4.57 4.11
CA LEU A 427 14.79 5.55 4.24
C LEU A 427 14.09 5.78 2.90
N GLN A 428 14.84 5.90 1.80
CA GLN A 428 14.27 6.07 0.46
C GLN A 428 13.47 4.83 0.02
N ALA A 429 13.97 3.62 0.31
CA ALA A 429 13.25 2.38 0.01
C ALA A 429 11.91 2.32 0.76
N GLU A 430 11.91 2.63 2.07
CA GLU A 430 10.68 2.68 2.88
C GLU A 430 9.65 3.69 2.34
N LEU A 431 10.11 4.84 1.84
CA LEU A 431 9.22 5.88 1.31
C LEU A 431 8.71 5.56 -0.11
N ARG A 432 9.44 4.73 -0.87
CA ARG A 432 9.12 4.44 -2.29
C ARG A 432 7.77 3.76 -2.45
N ASP A 433 7.39 2.91 -1.52
CA ASP A 433 6.17 2.11 -1.59
C ASP A 433 4.94 2.83 -1.01
N HIS A 434 5.09 4.13 -0.66
CA HIS A 434 4.02 4.95 -0.07
C HIS A 434 3.61 6.12 -0.97
N PRO A 435 2.62 5.95 -1.87
CA PRO A 435 2.19 6.97 -2.83
C PRO A 435 1.84 8.32 -2.20
N THR A 436 1.16 8.30 -1.05
CA THR A 436 0.81 9.52 -0.32
C THR A 436 2.04 10.31 0.13
N LEU A 437 3.06 9.62 0.65
CA LEU A 437 4.32 10.26 1.06
C LEU A 437 5.11 10.77 -0.15
N GLN A 438 5.08 10.04 -1.27
CA GLN A 438 5.68 10.50 -2.53
C GLN A 438 4.99 11.76 -3.03
N ALA A 439 3.65 11.82 -3.02
CA ALA A 439 2.89 13.01 -3.41
C ALA A 439 3.23 14.21 -2.51
N LEU A 440 3.25 14.02 -1.19
CA LEU A 440 3.65 15.07 -0.24
C LEU A 440 5.09 15.54 -0.47
N ASN A 441 6.02 14.63 -0.75
CA ASN A 441 7.41 14.98 -1.05
C ASN A 441 7.54 15.78 -2.35
N THR A 442 6.80 15.41 -3.41
CA THR A 442 6.74 16.17 -4.65
C THR A 442 6.20 17.58 -4.40
N ARG A 443 5.13 17.72 -3.63
CA ARG A 443 4.57 19.03 -3.25
C ARG A 443 5.58 19.89 -2.47
N ARG A 444 6.35 19.28 -1.55
CA ARG A 444 7.44 19.97 -0.82
C ARG A 444 8.50 20.48 -1.78
N GLN A 445 8.94 19.66 -2.74
CA GLN A 445 9.92 20.06 -3.75
C GLN A 445 9.41 21.23 -4.61
N LEU A 446 8.13 21.19 -5.01
CA LEU A 446 7.51 22.29 -5.76
C LEU A 446 7.44 23.59 -4.94
N LEU A 447 7.07 23.52 -3.66
CA LEU A 447 7.08 24.70 -2.80
C LEU A 447 8.49 25.22 -2.55
N SER A 448 9.47 24.34 -2.35
CA SER A 448 10.88 24.73 -2.24
C SER A 448 11.39 25.43 -3.50
N PHE A 449 10.98 24.97 -4.68
CA PHE A 449 11.27 25.69 -5.92
C PHE A 449 10.61 27.09 -5.92
N LEU A 450 9.33 27.19 -5.57
CA LEU A 450 8.62 28.48 -5.54
C LEU A 450 9.23 29.48 -4.55
N GLN A 451 9.75 29.04 -3.41
CA GLN A 451 10.46 29.88 -2.44
C GLN A 451 11.74 30.53 -2.99
N THR A 452 12.33 29.97 -4.05
CA THR A 452 13.51 30.54 -4.72
C THR A 452 13.17 31.49 -5.85
N GLN A 453 11.89 31.67 -6.18
CA GLN A 453 11.43 32.46 -7.32
C GLN A 453 11.03 33.90 -6.91
N PRO A 454 11.14 34.88 -7.81
CA PRO A 454 10.74 36.25 -7.54
C PRO A 454 9.20 36.41 -7.56
N LEU A 455 8.57 36.05 -6.45
CA LEU A 455 7.12 36.17 -6.26
C LEU A 455 6.75 37.54 -5.67
N SER A 456 5.48 37.92 -5.70
CA SER A 456 4.99 39.07 -4.95
C SER A 456 5.05 38.82 -3.44
N THR A 457 5.23 39.85 -2.63
CA THR A 457 5.41 39.73 -1.17
C THR A 457 4.27 38.92 -0.50
N ASN A 458 3.04 39.08 -0.99
CA ASN A 458 1.89 38.33 -0.42
C ASN A 458 1.93 36.86 -0.80
N THR A 459 2.26 36.54 -2.06
CA THR A 459 2.39 35.16 -2.55
C THR A 459 3.57 34.46 -1.87
N ASP A 460 4.70 35.15 -1.73
CA ASP A 460 5.90 34.64 -1.08
C ASP A 460 5.65 34.24 0.38
N LYS A 461 5.06 35.13 1.19
CA LYS A 461 4.64 34.80 2.57
C LYS A 461 3.68 33.62 2.65
N ALA A 462 2.73 33.51 1.69
CA ALA A 462 1.78 32.42 1.68
C ALA A 462 2.45 31.08 1.32
N VAL A 463 3.41 31.09 0.38
CA VAL A 463 4.23 29.93 0.01
C VAL A 463 5.07 29.48 1.20
N ASP A 464 5.72 30.38 1.92
CA ASP A 464 6.55 30.06 3.10
C ASP A 464 5.74 29.43 4.23
N ALA A 465 4.58 30.02 4.56
CA ALA A 465 3.69 29.45 5.57
C ALA A 465 3.17 28.07 5.20
N LEU A 466 2.81 27.88 3.93
CA LEU A 466 2.34 26.60 3.41
C LEU A 466 3.48 25.56 3.38
N ALA A 467 4.68 25.94 2.95
CA ALA A 467 5.85 25.05 2.91
C ALA A 467 6.20 24.53 4.31
N SER A 468 6.15 25.39 5.33
CA SER A 468 6.38 25.01 6.72
C SER A 468 5.35 23.98 7.22
N ARG A 469 4.07 24.24 6.99
CA ARG A 469 2.97 23.32 7.38
C ARG A 469 3.07 21.98 6.66
N LEU A 470 3.30 22.00 5.35
CA LEU A 470 3.42 20.77 4.55
C LEU A 470 4.64 19.94 4.96
N ASN A 471 5.76 20.61 5.27
CA ASN A 471 6.96 19.93 5.76
C ASN A 471 6.71 19.25 7.11
N GLN A 472 6.03 19.92 8.03
CA GLN A 472 5.64 19.33 9.31
C GLN A 472 4.78 18.08 9.11
N THR A 473 3.70 18.18 8.33
CA THR A 473 2.81 17.05 8.02
C THR A 473 3.56 15.88 7.38
N TYR A 474 4.48 16.16 6.44
CA TYR A 474 5.31 15.13 5.83
C TYR A 474 6.17 14.40 6.87
N LEU A 475 6.86 15.14 7.73
CA LEU A 475 7.72 14.54 8.76
C LEU A 475 6.92 13.73 9.78
N GLU A 476 5.73 14.18 10.16
CA GLU A 476 4.82 13.42 11.04
C GLU A 476 4.40 12.08 10.42
N GLN A 477 4.03 12.07 9.13
CA GLN A 477 3.65 10.85 8.44
C GLN A 477 4.83 9.90 8.22
N VAL A 478 6.03 10.42 7.90
CA VAL A 478 7.25 9.60 7.80
C VAL A 478 7.57 8.96 9.15
N ARG A 479 7.48 9.73 10.24
CA ARG A 479 7.68 9.20 11.60
C ARG A 479 6.69 8.08 11.92
N ALA A 480 5.41 8.28 11.64
CA ALA A 480 4.38 7.27 11.88
C ALA A 480 4.65 5.97 11.11
N LEU A 481 5.13 6.07 9.85
CA LEU A 481 5.54 4.90 9.07
C LEU A 481 6.70 4.15 9.73
N LEU A 482 7.78 4.86 10.09
CA LEU A 482 8.96 4.26 10.71
C LEU A 482 8.63 3.64 12.08
N ASP A 483 7.79 4.31 12.88
CA ASP A 483 7.33 3.80 14.18
C ASP A 483 6.46 2.54 14.02
N LYS A 484 5.61 2.47 13.00
CA LYS A 484 4.84 1.26 12.68
C LYS A 484 5.78 0.07 12.36
N LYS A 485 6.79 0.30 11.53
CA LYS A 485 7.81 -0.71 11.20
C LYS A 485 8.58 -1.17 12.44
N ARG A 486 9.08 -0.22 13.22
CA ARG A 486 9.77 -0.51 14.48
C ARG A 486 8.92 -1.35 15.41
N THR A 487 7.63 -1.04 15.59
CA THR A 487 6.73 -1.78 16.48
C THR A 487 6.59 -3.24 16.08
N VAL A 488 6.57 -3.56 14.78
CA VAL A 488 6.54 -4.94 14.29
C VAL A 488 7.84 -5.65 14.66
N ILE A 489 9.00 -5.02 14.45
CA ILE A 489 10.30 -5.59 14.81
C ILE A 489 10.44 -5.79 16.34
N ASP A 490 9.99 -4.82 17.16
CA ASP A 490 9.96 -4.94 18.62
C ASP A 490 9.11 -6.14 19.09
N SER A 491 8.01 -6.43 18.37
CA SER A 491 7.20 -7.62 18.65
C SER A 491 7.97 -8.91 18.37
N TYR A 492 8.69 -9.00 17.25
CA TYR A 492 9.53 -10.17 16.95
C TYR A 492 10.69 -10.32 17.94
N LEU A 493 11.32 -9.22 18.35
CA LEU A 493 12.35 -9.20 19.40
C LEU A 493 11.81 -9.78 20.71
N SER A 494 10.65 -9.32 21.15
CA SER A 494 10.00 -9.80 22.38
C SER A 494 9.66 -11.28 22.31
N GLN A 495 9.14 -11.75 21.18
CA GLN A 495 8.83 -13.16 20.95
C GLN A 495 10.11 -14.04 20.95
N SER A 496 11.19 -13.53 20.36
CA SER A 496 12.47 -14.26 20.33
C SER A 496 13.10 -14.38 21.72
N ARG A 497 13.05 -13.30 22.52
CA ARG A 497 13.51 -13.32 23.93
C ARG A 497 12.69 -14.31 24.77
N PHE A 498 11.36 -14.32 24.58
CA PHE A 498 10.50 -15.29 25.26
C PHE A 498 10.78 -16.73 24.82
N GLY A 499 10.97 -16.97 23.50
CA GLY A 499 11.32 -18.29 22.97
C GLY A 499 12.66 -18.81 23.55
N LEU A 500 13.67 -17.94 23.64
CA LEU A 500 14.96 -18.26 24.23
C LEU A 500 14.82 -18.60 25.72
N ALA A 501 14.08 -17.79 26.50
CA ALA A 501 13.88 -18.03 27.93
C ALA A 501 13.22 -19.40 28.19
N ARG A 502 12.21 -19.76 27.43
CA ARG A 502 11.52 -21.06 27.54
C ARG A 502 12.43 -22.26 27.31
N LEU A 503 13.47 -22.14 26.49
CA LEU A 503 14.43 -23.21 26.26
C LEU A 503 15.27 -23.50 27.51
N PHE A 504 15.54 -22.50 28.37
CA PHE A 504 16.24 -22.67 29.62
C PHE A 504 15.34 -23.29 30.71
N ASP A 505 14.04 -22.99 30.73
CA ASP A 505 13.10 -23.55 31.68
C ASP A 505 12.79 -25.04 31.42
N THR A 506 13.08 -25.54 30.22
CA THR A 506 12.82 -26.94 29.81
C THR A 506 14.07 -27.85 29.88
N GLN A 507 15.22 -27.31 30.25
CA GLN A 507 16.46 -28.06 30.52
C GLN A 507 16.56 -28.42 32.00
#